data_e426e74b3a7e7eafee4bd877ed615e9e
#
_entry.id   e426e74b3a7e7eafee4bd877ed615e9e
#
_cell.length_a   1.000
_cell.length_b   1.000
_cell.length_c   1.000
_cell.angle_alpha   90.00
_cell.angle_beta   90.00
_cell.angle_gamma   90.00
#
_symmetry.space_group_name_H-M   'P 1'
#
loop_
_entity.id
_entity.type
_entity.pdbx_description
1 polymer ?
#
loop_
_entity_poly.entity_id
_entity_poly.type
_entity_poly.pdbx_seq_one_letter_code
_entity_poly.pdbx_strand_id
1 'polypeptide(L)'
;MRRVVVTGIGLITPLGTGKEKTWKNLLDGKCGIDKITAFDTSEHTVHIAGEVNDFNPEDYIEKKEIKKLGRFSQFAIAATKEALADAKFEITPENAERVGTIIGSGIGGLDIIEQEITKLVEKGPKKVSPFYIPAAILNMASGNASIYVGAKGPNKTVVTACASGTNSIGDAFQAILLNKADVMIAGGTEATVTPSGIAGFANLKALSTNPDPKKASRPFTADRDGFVLGEGAGILVLEELEHAKKRGAKIYAEVVGYGETGDAYHMTAPSDGGEGAARAIKMALEQGNIKPEEVGYINAHGTSTPANDKNETQAIKTVFGEHAYKIGVNSTKGSTGHLLGGAGGIEAAFLAMAIDEGVMPPTINQDNPDPACDLYYIPNKAEKRDIEVGLSNSLGFGGHNAILAFRKYKG
;
A
#
# COMPACT_ATOMS: atom_id res chain seq x y z
N MET A 1 -10.96 6.17 -26.00
CA MET A 1 -10.46 6.58 -24.65
C MET A 1 -9.25 5.68 -24.35
N ARG A 2 -8.17 6.21 -23.80
CA ARG A 2 -7.01 5.38 -23.42
C ARG A 2 -7.42 4.41 -22.30
N ARG A 3 -6.88 3.22 -22.32
CA ARG A 3 -7.07 2.19 -21.27
C ARG A 3 -5.75 1.97 -20.56
N VAL A 4 -5.79 1.59 -19.30
CA VAL A 4 -4.59 1.47 -18.45
C VAL A 4 -4.53 0.08 -17.84
N VAL A 5 -3.38 -0.56 -17.98
CA VAL A 5 -3.15 -1.93 -17.51
C VAL A 5 -1.95 -1.99 -16.57
N VAL A 6 -1.94 -2.98 -15.67
CA VAL A 6 -0.80 -3.32 -14.82
C VAL A 6 0.07 -4.32 -15.56
N THR A 7 1.32 -3.95 -15.83
CA THR A 7 2.27 -4.80 -16.57
C THR A 7 3.45 -5.26 -15.73
N GLY A 8 3.67 -4.66 -14.56
CA GLY A 8 4.75 -5.06 -13.65
C GLY A 8 4.44 -4.76 -12.19
N ILE A 9 5.01 -5.55 -11.30
CA ILE A 9 4.81 -5.52 -9.86
C ILE A 9 6.15 -5.68 -9.15
N GLY A 10 6.44 -4.78 -8.20
CA GLY A 10 7.58 -4.86 -7.30
C GLY A 10 7.15 -4.75 -5.84
N LEU A 11 7.60 -5.65 -4.99
CA LEU A 11 7.17 -5.78 -3.60
C LEU A 11 8.36 -5.94 -2.65
N ILE A 12 8.41 -5.07 -1.65
CA ILE A 12 9.29 -5.16 -0.49
C ILE A 12 8.39 -5.15 0.73
N THR A 13 8.24 -6.28 1.43
CA THR A 13 7.23 -6.45 2.48
C THR A 13 7.73 -7.26 3.65
N PRO A 14 7.07 -7.24 4.81
CA PRO A 14 7.36 -8.13 5.92
C PRO A 14 7.22 -9.64 5.61
N LEU A 15 6.52 -9.97 4.52
CA LEU A 15 6.41 -11.35 4.03
C LEU A 15 7.59 -11.78 3.15
N GLY A 16 8.45 -10.84 2.78
CA GLY A 16 9.67 -11.04 2.02
C GLY A 16 9.93 -9.97 0.98
N THR A 17 11.18 -9.94 0.52
CA THR A 17 11.62 -9.13 -0.62
C THR A 17 11.34 -9.89 -1.91
N GLY A 18 10.70 -9.21 -2.87
CA GLY A 18 10.31 -9.76 -4.16
C GLY A 18 8.88 -10.30 -4.21
N LYS A 19 8.27 -10.17 -5.40
CA LYS A 19 6.87 -10.49 -5.67
C LYS A 19 6.52 -11.95 -5.37
N GLU A 20 7.29 -12.89 -5.88
CA GLU A 20 7.01 -14.33 -5.77
C GLU A 20 7.01 -14.79 -4.32
N LYS A 21 8.01 -14.37 -3.55
CA LYS A 21 8.13 -14.72 -2.13
C LYS A 21 7.00 -14.13 -1.30
N THR A 22 6.72 -12.85 -1.51
CA THR A 22 5.63 -12.13 -0.82
C THR A 22 4.30 -12.82 -1.10
N TRP A 23 3.98 -13.06 -2.37
CA TRP A 23 2.71 -13.65 -2.79
C TRP A 23 2.51 -15.06 -2.24
N LYS A 24 3.52 -15.91 -2.41
CA LYS A 24 3.47 -17.27 -1.85
C LYS A 24 3.21 -17.25 -0.35
N ASN A 25 3.94 -16.43 0.40
CA ASN A 25 3.79 -16.34 1.86
C ASN A 25 2.43 -15.78 2.27
N LEU A 26 1.87 -14.84 1.49
CA LEU A 26 0.53 -14.31 1.72
C LEU A 26 -0.55 -15.39 1.52
N LEU A 27 -0.49 -16.14 0.43
CA LEU A 27 -1.44 -17.23 0.15
C LEU A 27 -1.33 -18.38 1.16
N ASP A 28 -0.13 -18.65 1.64
CA ASP A 28 0.12 -19.64 2.70
C ASP A 28 -0.40 -19.17 4.09
N GLY A 29 -0.95 -17.96 4.20
CA GLY A 29 -1.45 -17.40 5.46
C GLY A 29 -0.33 -17.09 6.47
N LYS A 30 0.88 -16.80 6.01
CA LYS A 30 1.99 -16.45 6.91
C LYS A 30 1.82 -15.06 7.48
N CYS A 31 2.33 -14.87 8.69
CA CYS A 31 2.39 -13.61 9.39
C CYS A 31 3.82 -13.08 9.42
N GLY A 32 4.05 -11.91 8.82
CA GLY A 32 5.33 -11.19 8.81
C GLY A 32 5.57 -10.31 10.04
N ILE A 33 4.61 -10.24 10.97
CA ILE A 33 4.74 -9.48 12.21
C ILE A 33 5.58 -10.28 13.21
N ASP A 34 6.53 -9.61 13.84
CA ASP A 34 7.36 -10.19 14.90
C ASP A 34 7.81 -9.11 15.89
N LYS A 35 8.64 -9.49 16.87
CA LYS A 35 9.28 -8.54 17.77
C LYS A 35 10.16 -7.57 16.99
N ILE A 36 10.10 -6.29 17.36
CA ILE A 36 10.93 -5.25 16.76
C ILE A 36 12.41 -5.54 17.05
N THR A 37 13.22 -5.51 16.00
CA THR A 37 14.67 -5.71 16.06
C THR A 37 15.46 -4.46 15.68
N ALA A 38 14.83 -3.46 15.06
CA ALA A 38 15.48 -2.24 14.59
C ALA A 38 16.01 -1.36 15.72
N PHE A 39 15.43 -1.44 16.93
CA PHE A 39 15.83 -0.66 18.11
C PHE A 39 15.40 -1.36 19.41
N ASP A 40 15.95 -0.92 20.54
CA ASP A 40 15.57 -1.40 21.87
C ASP A 40 14.17 -0.87 22.26
N THR A 41 13.23 -1.79 22.50
CA THR A 41 11.85 -1.49 22.85
C THR A 41 11.56 -1.58 24.34
N SER A 42 12.56 -1.75 25.22
CA SER A 42 12.36 -1.98 26.66
C SER A 42 11.54 -0.90 27.35
N GLU A 43 11.65 0.34 26.91
CA GLU A 43 10.89 1.50 27.43
C GLU A 43 9.56 1.75 26.68
N HIS A 44 9.25 0.95 25.64
CA HIS A 44 8.03 1.09 24.87
C HIS A 44 6.90 0.21 25.40
N THR A 45 5.66 0.60 25.17
CA THR A 45 4.47 -0.21 25.50
C THR A 45 4.09 -1.20 24.40
N VAL A 46 4.65 -1.04 23.19
CA VAL A 46 4.45 -1.91 22.04
C VAL A 46 5.82 -2.40 21.56
N HIS A 47 5.94 -3.71 21.35
CA HIS A 47 7.22 -4.38 21.08
C HIS A 47 7.23 -5.12 19.74
N ILE A 48 6.19 -4.96 18.92
CA ILE A 48 5.97 -5.74 17.70
C ILE A 48 5.73 -4.83 16.52
N ALA A 49 6.18 -5.27 15.34
CA ALA A 49 5.96 -4.62 14.05
C ALA A 49 6.12 -5.61 12.90
N GLY A 50 5.68 -5.23 11.71
CA GLY A 50 6.01 -5.89 10.45
C GLY A 50 7.29 -5.26 9.87
N GLU A 51 8.46 -5.77 10.25
CA GLU A 51 9.76 -5.33 9.71
C GLU A 51 10.11 -6.08 8.42
N VAL A 52 10.83 -5.42 7.52
CA VAL A 52 11.44 -6.06 6.35
C VAL A 52 12.85 -6.50 6.71
N ASN A 53 13.01 -7.78 7.05
CA ASN A 53 14.24 -8.33 7.61
C ASN A 53 15.18 -8.96 6.57
N ASP A 54 14.69 -9.25 5.36
CA ASP A 54 15.47 -9.89 4.29
C ASP A 54 15.87 -8.93 3.16
N PHE A 55 15.75 -7.63 3.40
CA PHE A 55 16.13 -6.59 2.46
C PHE A 55 17.59 -6.19 2.61
N ASN A 56 18.37 -6.40 1.54
CA ASN A 56 19.72 -5.86 1.44
C ASN A 56 19.76 -4.72 0.42
N PRO A 57 19.96 -3.46 0.83
CA PRO A 57 19.97 -2.34 -0.10
C PRO A 57 21.12 -2.41 -1.14
N GLU A 58 22.24 -3.09 -0.84
CA GLU A 58 23.38 -3.24 -1.79
C GLU A 58 22.99 -4.03 -3.05
N ASP A 59 21.92 -4.82 -3.02
CA ASP A 59 21.41 -5.54 -4.20
C ASP A 59 20.77 -4.59 -5.23
N TYR A 60 20.39 -3.37 -4.82
CA TYR A 60 19.68 -2.40 -5.65
C TYR A 60 20.39 -1.07 -5.80
N ILE A 61 21.23 -0.68 -4.83
CA ILE A 61 21.78 0.65 -4.66
C ILE A 61 23.29 0.57 -4.42
N GLU A 62 24.08 1.38 -5.11
CA GLU A 62 25.52 1.43 -4.84
C GLU A 62 25.79 1.77 -3.37
N LYS A 63 26.69 1.05 -2.74
CA LYS A 63 27.03 1.16 -1.31
C LYS A 63 27.30 2.60 -0.85
N LYS A 64 27.97 3.40 -1.68
CA LYS A 64 28.30 4.80 -1.37
C LYS A 64 27.06 5.71 -1.33
N GLU A 65 25.97 5.34 -2.03
CA GLU A 65 24.75 6.13 -2.12
C GLU A 65 23.76 5.78 -1.00
N ILE A 66 23.80 4.57 -0.44
CA ILE A 66 22.87 4.10 0.60
C ILE A 66 22.77 5.08 1.77
N LYS A 67 23.90 5.61 2.22
CA LYS A 67 23.97 6.55 3.38
C LYS A 67 23.33 7.92 3.11
N LYS A 68 23.00 8.22 1.87
CA LYS A 68 22.36 9.49 1.46
C LYS A 68 20.84 9.35 1.32
N LEU A 69 20.28 8.18 1.58
CA LEU A 69 18.89 7.83 1.32
C LEU A 69 18.22 7.35 2.60
N GLY A 70 17.05 7.90 2.93
CA GLY A 70 16.18 7.32 3.96
C GLY A 70 15.68 5.93 3.54
N ARG A 71 15.41 5.06 4.52
CA ARG A 71 14.99 3.68 4.29
C ARG A 71 13.76 3.58 3.39
N PHE A 72 12.77 4.49 3.53
CA PHE A 72 11.58 4.54 2.67
C PHE A 72 11.93 4.76 1.19
N SER A 73 12.96 5.58 0.88
CA SER A 73 13.46 5.79 -0.48
C SER A 73 14.23 4.58 -1.00
N GLN A 74 14.97 3.88 -0.14
CA GLN A 74 15.64 2.63 -0.51
C GLN A 74 14.63 1.55 -0.93
N PHE A 75 13.53 1.40 -0.18
CA PHE A 75 12.43 0.51 -0.54
C PHE A 75 11.77 0.92 -1.86
N ALA A 76 11.50 2.21 -2.07
CA ALA A 76 10.91 2.72 -3.31
C ALA A 76 11.78 2.43 -4.54
N ILE A 77 13.10 2.64 -4.45
CA ILE A 77 14.06 2.33 -5.52
C ILE A 77 14.05 0.82 -5.82
N ALA A 78 14.16 0.00 -4.79
CA ALA A 78 14.20 -1.46 -4.94
C ALA A 78 12.90 -1.99 -5.57
N ALA A 79 11.74 -1.63 -5.03
CA ALA A 79 10.45 -2.04 -5.58
C ALA A 79 10.23 -1.51 -7.01
N THR A 80 10.74 -0.32 -7.34
CA THR A 80 10.70 0.21 -8.71
C THR A 80 11.51 -0.65 -9.68
N LYS A 81 12.73 -1.03 -9.30
CA LYS A 81 13.58 -1.91 -10.13
C LYS A 81 12.95 -3.29 -10.32
N GLU A 82 12.40 -3.87 -9.24
CA GLU A 82 11.64 -5.12 -9.30
C GLU A 82 10.44 -5.02 -10.26
N ALA A 83 9.64 -3.95 -10.16
CA ALA A 83 8.47 -3.74 -11.01
C ALA A 83 8.84 -3.60 -12.49
N LEU A 84 9.91 -2.87 -12.82
CA LEU A 84 10.38 -2.74 -14.18
C LEU A 84 10.95 -4.05 -14.74
N ALA A 85 11.66 -4.82 -13.92
CA ALA A 85 12.16 -6.14 -14.29
C ALA A 85 11.02 -7.12 -14.56
N ASP A 86 9.98 -7.12 -13.70
CA ASP A 86 8.77 -7.92 -13.88
C ASP A 86 8.00 -7.53 -15.14
N ALA A 87 7.86 -6.23 -15.40
CA ALA A 87 7.27 -5.70 -16.63
C ALA A 87 8.08 -6.00 -17.88
N LYS A 88 9.34 -6.41 -17.74
CA LYS A 88 10.33 -6.48 -18.85
C LYS A 88 10.34 -5.18 -19.66
N PHE A 89 10.35 -4.06 -18.94
CA PHE A 89 10.31 -2.71 -19.51
C PHE A 89 11.61 -1.97 -19.26
N GLU A 90 12.25 -1.50 -20.32
CA GLU A 90 13.46 -0.71 -20.25
C GLU A 90 13.16 0.75 -20.56
N ILE A 91 13.69 1.64 -19.72
CA ILE A 91 13.62 3.08 -19.95
C ILE A 91 14.85 3.49 -20.76
N THR A 92 14.62 4.03 -21.95
CA THR A 92 15.65 4.48 -22.89
C THR A 92 15.56 5.98 -23.10
N PRO A 93 16.59 6.63 -23.70
CA PRO A 93 16.50 8.06 -24.03
C PRO A 93 15.27 8.42 -24.86
N GLU A 94 14.79 7.50 -25.70
CA GLU A 94 13.67 7.73 -26.63
C GLU A 94 12.31 7.70 -25.93
N ASN A 95 12.16 6.92 -24.85
CA ASN A 95 10.88 6.78 -24.17
C ASN A 95 10.83 7.49 -22.79
N ALA A 96 11.98 7.90 -22.25
CA ALA A 96 12.10 8.41 -20.87
C ALA A 96 11.12 9.56 -20.54
N GLU A 97 10.86 10.47 -21.48
CA GLU A 97 9.95 11.61 -21.28
C GLU A 97 8.48 11.20 -21.19
N ARG A 98 8.16 9.97 -21.63
CA ARG A 98 6.81 9.38 -21.54
C ARG A 98 6.66 8.39 -20.38
N VAL A 99 7.69 8.25 -19.53
CA VAL A 99 7.70 7.42 -18.34
C VAL A 99 7.74 8.31 -17.09
N GLY A 100 6.68 8.29 -16.28
CA GLY A 100 6.62 9.08 -15.06
C GLY A 100 6.68 8.24 -13.79
N THR A 101 6.81 8.91 -12.64
CA THR A 101 6.82 8.31 -11.29
C THR A 101 5.87 9.05 -10.36
N ILE A 102 4.97 8.32 -9.68
CA ILE A 102 4.13 8.84 -8.59
C ILE A 102 4.15 7.83 -7.46
N ILE A 103 4.95 8.10 -6.43
CA ILE A 103 5.11 7.20 -5.28
C ILE A 103 4.76 7.96 -4.01
N GLY A 104 3.74 7.49 -3.28
CA GLY A 104 3.27 8.08 -2.05
C GLY A 104 4.04 7.60 -0.84
N SER A 105 4.07 8.43 0.21
CA SER A 105 4.55 8.07 1.55
C SER A 105 3.79 8.93 2.56
N GLY A 106 3.43 8.38 3.70
CA GLY A 106 2.68 9.11 4.72
C GLY A 106 3.55 10.00 5.58
N ILE A 107 4.74 9.55 5.96
CA ILE A 107 5.64 10.22 6.90
C ILE A 107 7.03 10.46 6.30
N GLY A 108 7.49 9.60 5.40
CA GLY A 108 8.80 9.75 4.76
C GLY A 108 9.95 9.28 5.65
N GLY A 109 11.07 10.04 5.66
CA GLY A 109 12.30 9.66 6.32
C GLY A 109 12.32 9.94 7.83
N LEU A 110 11.38 9.37 8.58
CA LEU A 110 11.30 9.56 10.04
C LEU A 110 12.56 9.07 10.75
N ASP A 111 13.14 7.96 10.33
CA ASP A 111 14.40 7.42 10.80
C ASP A 111 15.55 8.44 10.69
N ILE A 112 15.63 9.13 9.56
CA ILE A 112 16.62 10.18 9.31
C ILE A 112 16.36 11.40 10.17
N ILE A 113 15.09 11.81 10.31
CA ILE A 113 14.71 12.95 11.16
C ILE A 113 15.14 12.70 12.61
N GLU A 114 14.83 11.54 13.17
CA GLU A 114 15.22 11.16 14.53
C GLU A 114 16.75 11.21 14.73
N GLN A 115 17.49 10.58 13.81
CA GLN A 115 18.95 10.53 13.89
C GLN A 115 19.59 11.92 13.81
N GLU A 116 19.15 12.75 12.89
CA GLU A 116 19.77 14.07 12.67
C GLU A 116 19.36 15.09 13.73
N ILE A 117 18.14 15.03 14.28
CA ILE A 117 17.72 15.84 15.43
C ILE A 117 18.50 15.43 16.68
N THR A 118 18.71 14.15 16.92
CA THR A 118 19.57 13.67 18.03
C THR A 118 21.00 14.23 17.90
N LYS A 119 21.59 14.16 16.70
CA LYS A 119 22.92 14.75 16.45
C LYS A 119 22.93 16.27 16.67
N LEU A 120 21.89 16.97 16.24
CA LEU A 120 21.76 18.41 16.45
C LEU A 120 21.78 18.76 17.95
N VAL A 121 21.00 18.05 18.76
CA VAL A 121 20.88 18.29 20.20
C VAL A 121 22.17 17.93 20.94
N GLU A 122 22.76 16.79 20.65
CA GLU A 122 23.94 16.29 21.37
C GLU A 122 25.26 16.90 20.90
N LYS A 123 25.40 17.25 19.62
CA LYS A 123 26.68 17.55 18.97
C LYS A 123 26.71 18.91 18.26
N GLY A 124 25.56 19.58 18.19
CA GLY A 124 25.39 20.88 17.56
C GLY A 124 25.25 20.87 16.04
N PRO A 125 24.93 22.05 15.44
CA PRO A 125 24.48 22.14 14.05
C PRO A 125 25.54 21.73 13.00
N LYS A 126 26.82 21.84 13.31
CA LYS A 126 27.92 21.46 12.42
C LYS A 126 28.03 19.94 12.20
N LYS A 127 27.31 19.12 12.97
CA LYS A 127 27.32 17.66 12.89
C LYS A 127 26.13 17.08 12.17
N VAL A 128 25.14 17.91 11.84
CA VAL A 128 24.00 17.51 11.01
C VAL A 128 24.50 17.20 9.59
N SER A 129 23.99 16.10 9.03
CA SER A 129 24.40 15.65 7.69
C SER A 129 23.99 16.65 6.60
N PRO A 130 24.83 16.91 5.60
CA PRO A 130 24.44 17.70 4.43
C PRO A 130 23.34 16.98 3.60
N PHE A 131 23.16 15.69 3.78
CA PHE A 131 22.12 14.90 3.12
C PHE A 131 20.82 14.80 3.95
N TYR A 132 20.76 15.41 5.14
CA TYR A 132 19.60 15.32 6.02
C TYR A 132 18.29 15.62 5.29
N ILE A 133 18.18 16.79 4.70
CA ILE A 133 16.94 17.20 4.04
C ILE A 133 16.59 16.29 2.84
N PRO A 134 17.51 16.05 1.88
CA PRO A 134 17.20 15.15 0.75
C PRO A 134 16.89 13.71 1.16
N ALA A 135 17.43 13.23 2.28
CA ALA A 135 17.14 11.88 2.75
C ALA A 135 15.78 11.77 3.47
N ALA A 136 15.27 12.88 4.02
CA ALA A 136 14.08 12.89 4.88
C ALA A 136 12.79 13.27 4.15
N ILE A 137 12.82 14.20 3.17
CA ILE A 137 11.59 14.74 2.58
C ILE A 137 10.86 13.73 1.70
N LEU A 138 9.53 13.73 1.79
CA LEU A 138 8.66 12.70 1.23
C LEU A 138 8.75 12.56 -0.29
N ASN A 139 8.91 13.67 -1.03
CA ASN A 139 8.99 13.63 -2.49
C ASN A 139 10.21 12.86 -3.02
N MET A 140 11.17 12.54 -2.16
CA MET A 140 12.36 11.78 -2.55
C MET A 140 12.09 10.28 -2.74
N ALA A 141 10.94 9.77 -2.31
CA ALA A 141 10.50 8.44 -2.76
C ALA A 141 10.37 8.39 -4.28
N SER A 142 9.59 9.30 -4.84
CA SER A 142 9.37 9.41 -6.29
C SER A 142 10.59 9.98 -7.02
N GLY A 143 11.22 11.01 -6.45
CA GLY A 143 12.40 11.68 -7.01
C GLY A 143 13.58 10.72 -7.18
N ASN A 144 13.95 9.98 -6.12
CA ASN A 144 15.04 9.01 -6.20
C ASN A 144 14.70 7.85 -7.15
N ALA A 145 13.48 7.31 -7.10
CA ALA A 145 13.07 6.27 -8.02
C ALA A 145 13.28 6.72 -9.48
N SER A 146 12.83 7.93 -9.85
CA SER A 146 13.01 8.46 -11.21
C SER A 146 14.48 8.64 -11.60
N ILE A 147 15.33 9.12 -10.68
CA ILE A 147 16.77 9.28 -10.91
C ILE A 147 17.44 7.93 -11.19
N TYR A 148 17.11 6.91 -10.38
CA TYR A 148 17.73 5.59 -10.48
C TYR A 148 17.34 4.81 -11.74
N VAL A 149 16.17 5.10 -12.33
CA VAL A 149 15.69 4.39 -13.51
C VAL A 149 15.68 5.25 -14.78
N GLY A 150 15.95 6.55 -14.67
CA GLY A 150 16.00 7.46 -15.81
C GLY A 150 14.64 7.94 -16.32
N ALA A 151 13.58 7.85 -15.53
CA ALA A 151 12.23 8.33 -15.89
C ALA A 151 12.18 9.86 -15.87
N LYS A 152 11.74 10.50 -16.96
CA LYS A 152 11.71 11.96 -17.14
C LYS A 152 10.32 12.54 -17.35
N GLY A 153 9.28 11.71 -17.28
CA GLY A 153 7.89 12.13 -17.34
C GLY A 153 7.41 12.79 -16.06
N PRO A 154 6.07 12.87 -15.84
CA PRO A 154 5.51 13.44 -14.62
C PRO A 154 6.07 12.79 -13.35
N ASN A 155 6.54 13.62 -12.39
CA ASN A 155 7.13 13.15 -11.14
C ASN A 155 6.54 13.93 -9.97
N LYS A 156 5.89 13.24 -9.05
CA LYS A 156 5.35 13.81 -7.82
C LYS A 156 5.16 12.76 -6.73
N THR A 157 4.96 13.20 -5.50
CA THR A 157 4.57 12.34 -4.38
C THR A 157 3.20 12.80 -3.87
N VAL A 158 2.34 11.85 -3.55
CA VAL A 158 1.05 12.11 -2.90
C VAL A 158 1.18 11.78 -1.42
N VAL A 159 0.64 12.65 -0.57
CA VAL A 159 0.66 12.50 0.89
C VAL A 159 -0.76 12.63 1.42
N THR A 160 -1.40 11.49 1.65
CA THR A 160 -2.75 11.34 2.18
C THR A 160 -2.81 10.27 3.27
N ALA A 161 -1.79 10.31 4.16
CA ALA A 161 -1.62 9.33 5.24
C ALA A 161 -1.66 7.89 4.70
N CYS A 162 -2.53 7.02 5.27
CA CYS A 162 -2.64 5.62 4.87
C CYS A 162 -3.19 5.41 3.44
N ALA A 163 -3.76 6.43 2.81
CA ALA A 163 -4.26 6.37 1.44
C ALA A 163 -3.22 6.79 0.38
N SER A 164 -2.01 7.23 0.79
CA SER A 164 -0.99 7.80 -0.11
C SER A 164 -0.64 6.90 -1.29
N GLY A 165 -0.44 5.61 -1.08
CA GLY A 165 -0.11 4.67 -2.14
C GLY A 165 -1.27 4.48 -3.14
N THR A 166 -2.50 4.37 -2.64
CA THR A 166 -3.71 4.23 -3.46
C THR A 166 -3.98 5.48 -4.28
N ASN A 167 -3.90 6.68 -3.67
CA ASN A 167 -4.02 7.94 -4.40
C ASN A 167 -2.91 8.09 -5.45
N SER A 168 -1.68 7.68 -5.15
CA SER A 168 -0.57 7.71 -6.11
C SER A 168 -0.84 6.88 -7.36
N ILE A 169 -1.40 5.67 -7.19
CA ILE A 169 -1.81 4.81 -8.30
C ILE A 169 -2.98 5.42 -9.07
N GLY A 170 -3.96 5.98 -8.37
CA GLY A 170 -5.10 6.68 -8.97
C GLY A 170 -4.68 7.88 -9.82
N ASP A 171 -3.79 8.72 -9.29
CA ASP A 171 -3.23 9.87 -10.03
C ASP A 171 -2.40 9.45 -11.25
N ALA A 172 -1.65 8.35 -11.12
CA ALA A 172 -0.89 7.78 -12.22
C ALA A 172 -1.81 7.22 -13.32
N PHE A 173 -2.89 6.54 -12.93
CA PHE A 173 -3.94 6.11 -13.83
C PHE A 173 -4.53 7.29 -14.61
N GLN A 174 -4.91 8.36 -13.92
CA GLN A 174 -5.41 9.58 -14.56
C GLN A 174 -4.39 10.24 -15.48
N ALA A 175 -3.09 10.25 -15.10
CA ALA A 175 -2.03 10.80 -15.94
C ALA A 175 -1.94 10.09 -17.30
N ILE A 176 -2.10 8.76 -17.34
CA ILE A 176 -2.12 7.99 -18.58
C ILE A 176 -3.40 8.27 -19.38
N LEU A 177 -4.58 8.28 -18.73
CA LEU A 177 -5.85 8.60 -19.38
C LEU A 177 -5.82 9.98 -20.07
N LEU A 178 -5.19 10.97 -19.42
CA LEU A 178 -5.01 12.34 -19.92
C LEU A 178 -3.83 12.48 -20.90
N ASN A 179 -3.23 11.38 -21.34
CA ASN A 179 -2.10 11.35 -22.27
C ASN A 179 -0.85 12.15 -21.82
N LYS A 180 -0.64 12.29 -20.49
CA LYS A 180 0.56 12.93 -19.94
C LYS A 180 1.77 11.99 -19.94
N ALA A 181 1.54 10.68 -19.91
CA ALA A 181 2.53 9.62 -19.97
C ALA A 181 1.97 8.40 -20.71
N ASP A 182 2.83 7.49 -21.14
CA ASP A 182 2.45 6.18 -21.66
C ASP A 182 2.68 5.08 -20.62
N VAL A 183 3.66 5.32 -19.73
CA VAL A 183 3.99 4.42 -18.61
C VAL A 183 4.13 5.23 -17.34
N MET A 184 3.57 4.73 -16.25
CA MET A 184 3.69 5.32 -14.92
C MET A 184 4.16 4.26 -13.90
N ILE A 185 5.20 4.59 -13.18
CA ILE A 185 5.69 3.84 -12.02
C ILE A 185 4.97 4.41 -10.81
N ALA A 186 4.09 3.65 -10.18
CA ALA A 186 3.20 4.18 -9.16
C ALA A 186 2.99 3.22 -8.00
N GLY A 187 2.82 3.76 -6.81
CA GLY A 187 2.56 2.99 -5.61
C GLY A 187 2.85 3.76 -4.34
N GLY A 188 3.30 3.04 -3.32
CA GLY A 188 3.61 3.64 -2.02
C GLY A 188 4.76 2.96 -1.31
N THR A 189 5.36 3.70 -0.40
CA THR A 189 6.47 3.25 0.44
C THR A 189 6.38 3.87 1.83
N GLU A 190 6.85 3.15 2.85
CA GLU A 190 6.94 3.67 4.23
C GLU A 190 8.03 2.93 5.01
N ALA A 191 8.70 3.63 5.93
CA ALA A 191 9.69 3.06 6.83
C ALA A 191 9.64 3.75 8.20
N THR A 192 8.52 3.56 8.92
CA THR A 192 8.21 4.25 10.17
C THR A 192 8.29 3.36 11.42
N VAL A 193 8.90 2.17 11.29
CA VAL A 193 9.22 1.32 12.45
C VAL A 193 10.46 1.89 13.13
N THR A 194 10.23 2.99 13.88
CA THR A 194 11.24 3.77 14.59
C THR A 194 10.78 4.04 16.02
N PRO A 195 11.67 4.45 16.93
CA PRO A 195 11.29 4.80 18.31
C PRO A 195 10.14 5.82 18.38
N SER A 196 10.21 6.94 17.65
CA SER A 196 9.15 7.95 17.70
C SER A 196 7.89 7.51 16.96
N GLY A 197 8.02 6.73 15.88
CA GLY A 197 6.89 6.16 15.16
C GLY A 197 6.04 5.24 16.05
N ILE A 198 6.69 4.28 16.70
CA ILE A 198 6.01 3.38 17.65
C ILE A 198 5.44 4.16 18.84
N ALA A 199 6.23 5.06 19.46
CA ALA A 199 5.76 5.84 20.62
C ALA A 199 4.56 6.74 20.27
N GLY A 200 4.60 7.42 19.11
CA GLY A 200 3.53 8.31 18.66
C GLY A 200 2.21 7.57 18.47
N PHE A 201 2.20 6.49 17.71
CA PHE A 201 0.99 5.68 17.49
C PHE A 201 0.52 4.95 18.75
N ALA A 202 1.43 4.47 19.60
CA ALA A 202 1.09 3.85 20.88
C ALA A 202 0.40 4.83 21.83
N ASN A 203 0.93 6.06 21.96
CA ASN A 203 0.32 7.12 22.79
C ASN A 203 -1.04 7.58 22.25
N LEU A 204 -1.24 7.53 20.93
CA LEU A 204 -2.54 7.76 20.29
C LEU A 204 -3.54 6.61 20.58
N LYS A 205 -3.10 5.51 21.20
CA LYS A 205 -3.89 4.30 21.41
C LYS A 205 -4.39 3.63 20.13
N ALA A 206 -3.62 3.79 19.05
CA ALA A 206 -3.94 3.25 17.74
C ALA A 206 -3.33 1.86 17.50
N LEU A 207 -2.27 1.49 18.23
CA LEU A 207 -1.59 0.20 18.08
C LEU A 207 -2.20 -0.89 18.97
N SER A 208 -2.19 -2.12 18.45
CA SER A 208 -2.51 -3.30 19.25
C SER A 208 -1.52 -3.47 20.39
N THR A 209 -2.04 -3.82 21.57
CA THR A 209 -1.25 -4.14 22.76
C THR A 209 -1.14 -5.65 23.00
N ASN A 210 -1.62 -6.47 22.07
CA ASN A 210 -1.49 -7.93 22.17
C ASN A 210 0.00 -8.33 22.12
N PRO A 211 0.51 -9.07 23.12
CA PRO A 211 1.92 -9.44 23.18
C PRO A 211 2.31 -10.54 22.17
N ASP A 212 1.34 -11.28 21.62
CA ASP A 212 1.60 -12.31 20.61
C ASP A 212 1.66 -11.67 19.21
N PRO A 213 2.86 -11.54 18.61
CA PRO A 213 2.99 -10.88 17.30
C PRO A 213 2.18 -11.59 16.21
N LYS A 214 1.97 -12.91 16.35
CA LYS A 214 1.26 -13.69 15.32
C LYS A 214 -0.27 -13.52 15.41
N LYS A 215 -0.78 -12.94 16.49
CA LYS A 215 -2.21 -12.73 16.75
C LYS A 215 -2.61 -11.27 16.97
N ALA A 216 -1.66 -10.35 16.92
CA ALA A 216 -1.92 -8.95 17.25
C ALA A 216 -2.78 -8.25 16.18
N SER A 217 -2.44 -8.42 14.91
CA SER A 217 -3.26 -7.91 13.80
C SER A 217 -4.33 -8.95 13.44
N ARG A 218 -5.59 -8.63 13.75
CA ARG A 218 -6.76 -9.53 13.61
C ARG A 218 -7.98 -8.77 13.07
N PRO A 219 -7.93 -8.32 11.81
CA PRO A 219 -8.99 -7.50 11.22
C PRO A 219 -10.37 -8.17 11.34
N PHE A 220 -11.40 -7.37 11.57
CA PHE A 220 -12.83 -7.77 11.65
C PHE A 220 -13.20 -8.75 12.77
N THR A 221 -12.31 -8.96 13.76
CA THR A 221 -12.63 -9.79 14.94
C THR A 221 -13.19 -8.95 16.08
N ALA A 222 -13.93 -9.60 16.98
CA ALA A 222 -14.59 -8.93 18.12
C ALA A 222 -13.60 -8.40 19.17
N ASP A 223 -12.43 -9.00 19.25
CA ASP A 223 -11.37 -8.69 20.23
C ASP A 223 -10.21 -7.86 19.64
N ARG A 224 -10.36 -7.32 18.41
CA ARG A 224 -9.36 -6.43 17.81
C ARG A 224 -9.20 -5.16 18.64
N ASP A 225 -7.96 -4.69 18.80
CA ASP A 225 -7.62 -3.60 19.70
C ASP A 225 -6.72 -2.50 19.10
N GLY A 226 -6.41 -2.60 17.82
CA GLY A 226 -5.54 -1.64 17.13
C GLY A 226 -4.79 -2.27 15.97
N PHE A 227 -4.11 -1.46 15.18
CA PHE A 227 -3.27 -1.96 14.10
C PHE A 227 -1.86 -2.33 14.60
N VAL A 228 -1.13 -3.08 13.81
CA VAL A 228 0.31 -3.31 13.99
C VAL A 228 1.05 -2.53 12.92
N LEU A 229 2.02 -1.70 13.31
CA LEU A 229 2.82 -0.93 12.35
C LEU A 229 3.68 -1.85 11.48
N GLY A 230 3.76 -1.55 10.19
CA GLY A 230 4.63 -2.26 9.24
C GLY A 230 5.42 -1.28 8.37
N GLU A 231 6.39 -1.82 7.64
CA GLU A 231 7.20 -1.06 6.69
C GLU A 231 7.31 -1.79 5.34
N GLY A 232 7.70 -1.10 4.28
CA GLY A 232 7.92 -1.68 2.97
C GLY A 232 7.47 -0.79 1.82
N ALA A 233 7.40 -1.37 0.62
CA ALA A 233 6.93 -0.70 -0.59
C ALA A 233 6.19 -1.66 -1.53
N GLY A 234 5.19 -1.13 -2.22
CA GLY A 234 4.52 -1.78 -3.35
C GLY A 234 4.45 -0.83 -4.53
N ILE A 235 5.01 -1.25 -5.65
CA ILE A 235 5.10 -0.46 -6.88
C ILE A 235 4.52 -1.25 -8.04
N LEU A 236 3.66 -0.58 -8.80
CA LEU A 236 3.10 -1.06 -10.07
C LEU A 236 3.70 -0.31 -11.24
N VAL A 237 3.91 -1.00 -12.35
CA VAL A 237 4.06 -0.39 -13.66
C VAL A 237 2.68 -0.34 -14.30
N LEU A 238 2.12 0.87 -14.41
CA LEU A 238 0.90 1.14 -15.16
C LEU A 238 1.28 1.54 -16.57
N GLU A 239 0.57 1.00 -17.54
CA GLU A 239 0.90 1.20 -18.96
C GLU A 239 -0.36 1.42 -19.79
N GLU A 240 -0.29 2.27 -20.80
CA GLU A 240 -1.34 2.40 -21.78
C GLU A 240 -1.50 1.10 -22.55
N LEU A 241 -2.74 0.66 -22.73
CA LEU A 241 -3.05 -0.69 -23.23
C LEU A 241 -2.42 -0.99 -24.61
N GLU A 242 -2.57 -0.09 -25.57
CA GLU A 242 -2.03 -0.35 -26.92
C GLU A 242 -0.50 -0.30 -26.93
N HIS A 243 0.11 0.52 -26.05
CA HIS A 243 1.54 0.50 -25.82
C HIS A 243 1.99 -0.85 -25.26
N ALA A 244 1.32 -1.38 -24.25
CA ALA A 244 1.59 -2.68 -23.64
C ALA A 244 1.45 -3.83 -24.67
N LYS A 245 0.37 -3.83 -25.44
CA LYS A 245 0.12 -4.83 -26.50
C LYS A 245 1.19 -4.81 -27.58
N LYS A 246 1.60 -3.62 -28.04
CA LYS A 246 2.61 -3.45 -29.09
C LYS A 246 3.95 -4.11 -28.73
N ARG A 247 4.32 -4.10 -27.45
CA ARG A 247 5.56 -4.73 -26.97
C ARG A 247 5.38 -6.15 -26.44
N GLY A 248 4.15 -6.71 -26.49
CA GLY A 248 3.84 -8.06 -25.98
C GLY A 248 3.97 -8.20 -24.48
N ALA A 249 3.61 -7.15 -23.72
CA ALA A 249 3.68 -7.17 -22.27
C ALA A 249 2.74 -8.21 -21.64
N LYS A 250 3.14 -8.81 -20.51
CA LYS A 250 2.20 -9.47 -19.62
C LYS A 250 1.25 -8.40 -19.05
N ILE A 251 -0.03 -8.70 -18.98
CA ILE A 251 -1.05 -7.85 -18.35
C ILE A 251 -1.65 -8.63 -17.19
N TYR A 252 -1.54 -8.09 -15.98
CA TYR A 252 -2.11 -8.67 -14.76
C TYR A 252 -3.60 -8.36 -14.62
N ALA A 253 -3.94 -7.08 -14.81
CA ALA A 253 -5.31 -6.57 -14.72
C ALA A 253 -5.39 -5.21 -15.42
N GLU A 254 -6.60 -4.74 -15.68
CA GLU A 254 -6.88 -3.38 -16.14
C GLU A 254 -7.33 -2.51 -14.96
N VAL A 255 -6.75 -1.32 -14.82
CA VAL A 255 -7.22 -0.30 -13.89
C VAL A 255 -8.37 0.43 -14.57
N VAL A 256 -9.57 0.34 -14.01
CA VAL A 256 -10.79 0.84 -14.67
C VAL A 256 -11.47 1.96 -13.89
N GLY A 257 -11.21 2.09 -12.59
CA GLY A 257 -11.85 3.10 -11.78
C GLY A 257 -10.98 3.56 -10.61
N TYR A 258 -11.16 4.82 -10.24
CA TYR A 258 -10.55 5.45 -9.09
C TYR A 258 -11.54 6.41 -8.45
N GLY A 259 -11.77 6.27 -7.15
CA GLY A 259 -12.62 7.17 -6.37
C GLY A 259 -11.84 7.73 -5.20
N GLU A 260 -11.98 9.03 -4.97
CA GLU A 260 -11.37 9.71 -3.83
C GLU A 260 -12.36 10.69 -3.19
N THR A 261 -12.40 10.71 -1.86
CA THR A 261 -13.27 11.60 -1.09
C THR A 261 -12.61 12.01 0.22
N GLY A 262 -13.12 13.08 0.82
CA GLY A 262 -12.80 13.47 2.19
C GLY A 262 -14.02 13.30 3.10
N ASP A 263 -13.79 12.88 4.36
CA ASP A 263 -14.84 12.77 5.38
C ASP A 263 -15.27 14.14 5.94
N ALA A 264 -14.35 15.09 6.01
CA ALA A 264 -14.56 16.39 6.68
C ALA A 264 -15.16 16.22 8.10
N TYR A 265 -14.68 15.25 8.85
CA TYR A 265 -15.28 14.84 10.12
C TYR A 265 -14.32 14.97 11.30
N HIS A 266 -13.23 14.19 11.32
CA HIS A 266 -12.27 14.15 12.45
C HIS A 266 -10.87 13.83 11.96
N MET A 267 -9.83 14.26 12.71
CA MET A 267 -8.43 14.06 12.28
C MET A 267 -7.99 12.59 12.21
N THR A 268 -8.55 11.70 13.02
CA THR A 268 -8.13 10.29 13.10
C THR A 268 -9.27 9.28 13.05
N ALA A 269 -10.50 9.68 13.40
CA ALA A 269 -11.65 8.79 13.36
C ALA A 269 -12.35 8.86 12.00
N PRO A 270 -12.78 7.71 11.43
CA PRO A 270 -13.62 7.69 10.23
C PRO A 270 -15.00 8.28 10.54
N SER A 271 -15.68 8.80 9.51
CA SER A 271 -17.08 9.24 9.62
C SER A 271 -17.99 8.07 9.97
N ASP A 272 -19.04 8.35 10.74
CA ASP A 272 -19.99 7.34 11.16
C ASP A 272 -20.62 6.61 9.95
N GLY A 273 -20.69 5.28 10.06
CA GLY A 273 -21.23 4.43 8.99
C GLY A 273 -20.34 4.36 7.73
N GLY A 274 -19.14 4.95 7.75
CA GLY A 274 -18.22 4.94 6.62
C GLY A 274 -18.75 5.70 5.40
N GLU A 275 -19.48 6.81 5.61
CA GLU A 275 -20.15 7.57 4.54
C GLU A 275 -19.16 8.03 3.46
N GLY A 276 -17.99 8.58 3.84
CA GLY A 276 -16.95 9.01 2.91
C GLY A 276 -16.38 7.86 2.09
N ALA A 277 -16.12 6.72 2.74
CA ALA A 277 -15.67 5.51 2.04
C ALA A 277 -16.73 5.01 1.05
N ALA A 278 -18.02 5.02 1.43
CA ALA A 278 -19.11 4.62 0.54
C ALA A 278 -19.19 5.52 -0.71
N ARG A 279 -18.98 6.85 -0.57
CA ARG A 279 -18.90 7.77 -1.71
C ARG A 279 -17.71 7.45 -2.61
N ALA A 280 -16.53 7.19 -2.03
CA ALA A 280 -15.35 6.85 -2.80
C ALA A 280 -15.52 5.54 -3.59
N ILE A 281 -16.15 4.51 -2.99
CA ILE A 281 -16.48 3.26 -3.68
C ILE A 281 -17.42 3.56 -4.87
N LYS A 282 -18.49 4.32 -4.66
CA LYS A 282 -19.43 4.68 -5.74
C LYS A 282 -18.72 5.40 -6.89
N MET A 283 -17.84 6.38 -6.58
CA MET A 283 -17.07 7.10 -7.61
C MET A 283 -16.18 6.15 -8.43
N ALA A 284 -15.50 5.20 -7.78
CA ALA A 284 -14.68 4.22 -8.50
C ALA A 284 -15.51 3.32 -9.42
N LEU A 285 -16.69 2.88 -8.97
CA LEU A 285 -17.62 2.09 -9.77
C LEU A 285 -18.17 2.90 -10.96
N GLU A 286 -18.58 4.15 -10.74
CA GLU A 286 -19.09 5.05 -11.77
C GLU A 286 -18.03 5.31 -12.84
N GLN A 287 -16.79 5.67 -12.45
CA GLN A 287 -15.70 5.90 -13.39
C GLN A 287 -15.39 4.65 -14.24
N GLY A 288 -15.41 3.47 -13.61
CA GLY A 288 -15.17 2.18 -14.28
C GLY A 288 -16.36 1.65 -15.07
N ASN A 289 -17.50 2.33 -15.04
CA ASN A 289 -18.78 1.80 -15.56
C ASN A 289 -19.04 0.37 -15.07
N ILE A 290 -18.90 0.17 -13.75
CA ILE A 290 -19.02 -1.12 -13.06
C ILE A 290 -20.36 -1.17 -12.35
N LYS A 291 -21.12 -2.24 -12.60
CA LYS A 291 -22.31 -2.53 -11.81
C LYS A 291 -21.89 -3.16 -10.48
N PRO A 292 -22.54 -2.82 -9.35
CA PRO A 292 -22.20 -3.40 -8.05
C PRO A 292 -22.10 -4.94 -8.05
N GLU A 293 -22.95 -5.60 -8.82
CA GLU A 293 -23.02 -7.06 -8.93
C GLU A 293 -21.81 -7.70 -9.65
N GLU A 294 -20.99 -6.90 -10.36
CA GLU A 294 -19.77 -7.38 -11.01
C GLU A 294 -18.60 -7.52 -10.03
N VAL A 295 -18.68 -6.86 -8.86
CA VAL A 295 -17.60 -6.88 -7.86
C VAL A 295 -17.62 -8.22 -7.12
N GLY A 296 -16.56 -8.98 -7.29
CA GLY A 296 -16.41 -10.31 -6.66
C GLY A 296 -15.44 -10.33 -5.47
N TYR A 297 -14.56 -9.31 -5.36
CA TYR A 297 -13.52 -9.27 -4.34
C TYR A 297 -13.19 -7.84 -3.90
N ILE A 298 -12.92 -7.65 -2.61
CA ILE A 298 -12.44 -6.39 -2.02
C ILE A 298 -11.24 -6.68 -1.12
N ASN A 299 -10.09 -6.11 -1.45
CA ASN A 299 -8.99 -5.96 -0.50
C ASN A 299 -9.28 -4.71 0.33
N ALA A 300 -9.79 -4.93 1.53
CA ALA A 300 -10.25 -3.88 2.43
C ALA A 300 -9.09 -3.14 3.10
N HIS A 301 -9.35 -1.94 3.55
CA HIS A 301 -8.42 -1.23 4.44
C HIS A 301 -8.17 -2.03 5.72
N GLY A 302 -9.21 -2.49 6.40
CA GLY A 302 -9.20 -3.52 7.43
C GLY A 302 -8.01 -3.45 8.39
N THR A 303 -7.89 -2.38 9.18
CA THR A 303 -6.69 -2.10 10.00
C THR A 303 -6.63 -2.90 11.30
N SER A 304 -7.66 -3.66 11.66
CA SER A 304 -7.77 -4.29 12.98
C SER A 304 -8.05 -3.27 14.11
N THR A 305 -8.52 -2.07 13.77
CA THR A 305 -9.02 -1.11 14.75
C THR A 305 -10.53 -1.25 14.93
N PRO A 306 -11.06 -1.03 16.15
CA PRO A 306 -12.50 -1.16 16.40
C PRO A 306 -13.37 -0.30 15.48
N ALA A 307 -12.98 0.98 15.28
CA ALA A 307 -13.78 1.93 14.51
C ALA A 307 -13.69 1.69 13.00
N ASN A 308 -12.47 1.51 12.45
CA ASN A 308 -12.30 1.35 11.00
C ASN A 308 -13.07 0.15 10.47
N ASP A 309 -12.85 -1.03 11.05
CA ASP A 309 -13.36 -2.28 10.49
C ASP A 309 -14.90 -2.32 10.50
N LYS A 310 -15.52 -1.77 11.54
CA LYS A 310 -16.96 -1.62 11.62
C LYS A 310 -17.51 -0.64 10.57
N ASN A 311 -16.90 0.54 10.45
CA ASN A 311 -17.36 1.58 9.52
C ASN A 311 -17.13 1.18 8.06
N GLU A 312 -16.02 0.51 7.74
CA GLU A 312 -15.76 -0.03 6.41
C GLU A 312 -16.75 -1.14 6.03
N THR A 313 -17.08 -2.05 6.95
CA THR A 313 -18.14 -3.04 6.78
C THR A 313 -19.46 -2.36 6.43
N GLN A 314 -19.83 -1.29 7.14
CA GLN A 314 -21.07 -0.55 6.89
C GLN A 314 -21.02 0.17 5.53
N ALA A 315 -19.88 0.75 5.14
CA ALA A 315 -19.71 1.38 3.83
C ALA A 315 -19.92 0.38 2.69
N ILE A 316 -19.35 -0.82 2.79
CA ILE A 316 -19.52 -1.90 1.81
C ILE A 316 -21.01 -2.29 1.72
N LYS A 317 -21.68 -2.50 2.86
CA LYS A 317 -23.11 -2.82 2.89
C LYS A 317 -23.98 -1.70 2.29
N THR A 318 -23.63 -0.45 2.54
CA THR A 318 -24.35 0.72 1.98
C THR A 318 -24.27 0.78 0.45
N VAL A 319 -23.14 0.40 -0.13
CA VAL A 319 -22.94 0.44 -1.59
C VAL A 319 -23.54 -0.78 -2.28
N PHE A 320 -23.32 -1.97 -1.71
CA PHE A 320 -23.61 -3.24 -2.39
C PHE A 320 -24.92 -3.91 -1.94
N GLY A 321 -25.57 -3.41 -0.87
CA GLY A 321 -26.81 -4.02 -0.36
C GLY A 321 -26.64 -5.52 -0.09
N GLU A 322 -27.59 -6.33 -0.56
CA GLU A 322 -27.55 -7.79 -0.41
C GLU A 322 -26.37 -8.44 -1.15
N HIS A 323 -25.82 -7.79 -2.17
CA HIS A 323 -24.65 -8.29 -2.88
C HIS A 323 -23.38 -8.27 -2.02
N ALA A 324 -23.30 -7.41 -1.01
CA ALA A 324 -22.18 -7.34 -0.07
C ALA A 324 -21.84 -8.70 0.56
N TYR A 325 -22.86 -9.53 0.83
CA TYR A 325 -22.70 -10.86 1.41
C TYR A 325 -22.16 -11.93 0.43
N LYS A 326 -22.08 -11.60 -0.87
CA LYS A 326 -21.54 -12.48 -1.93
C LYS A 326 -20.11 -12.12 -2.30
N ILE A 327 -19.64 -10.94 -1.89
CA ILE A 327 -18.28 -10.46 -2.16
C ILE A 327 -17.32 -11.13 -1.18
N GLY A 328 -16.19 -11.63 -1.69
CA GLY A 328 -15.06 -11.98 -0.84
C GLY A 328 -14.36 -10.72 -0.37
N VAL A 329 -14.31 -10.47 0.92
CA VAL A 329 -13.59 -9.34 1.52
C VAL A 329 -12.40 -9.89 2.28
N ASN A 330 -11.24 -9.24 2.23
CA ASN A 330 -10.14 -9.58 3.12
C ASN A 330 -9.39 -8.33 3.59
N SER A 331 -8.56 -8.50 4.61
CA SER A 331 -7.48 -7.58 4.92
C SER A 331 -6.16 -8.34 5.02
N THR A 332 -5.20 -7.93 4.21
CA THR A 332 -3.84 -8.47 4.22
C THR A 332 -2.99 -7.95 5.37
N LYS A 333 -3.50 -6.96 6.13
CA LYS A 333 -2.81 -6.37 7.29
C LYS A 333 -2.66 -7.33 8.47
N GLY A 334 -3.43 -8.42 8.52
CA GLY A 334 -3.15 -9.54 9.41
C GLY A 334 -1.77 -10.15 9.17
N SER A 335 -1.36 -10.23 7.92
CA SER A 335 -0.08 -10.80 7.48
C SER A 335 1.07 -9.80 7.45
N THR A 336 0.83 -8.57 7.00
CA THR A 336 1.90 -7.57 6.76
C THR A 336 2.03 -6.52 7.86
N GLY A 337 1.04 -6.36 8.73
CA GLY A 337 0.87 -5.13 9.46
C GLY A 337 0.39 -4.00 8.54
N HIS A 338 0.30 -2.79 9.07
CA HIS A 338 -0.15 -1.60 8.36
C HIS A 338 1.06 -0.76 7.93
N LEU A 339 1.36 -0.73 6.63
CA LEU A 339 2.48 0.01 6.05
C LEU A 339 2.19 1.50 5.84
N LEU A 340 1.14 2.05 6.44
CA LEU A 340 0.74 3.45 6.27
C LEU A 340 0.68 3.86 4.78
N GLY A 341 1.53 4.81 4.34
CA GLY A 341 1.59 5.25 2.95
C GLY A 341 2.01 4.18 1.94
N GLY A 342 2.72 3.15 2.39
CA GLY A 342 3.09 1.98 1.58
C GLY A 342 1.96 0.96 1.39
N ALA A 343 0.95 0.97 2.28
CA ALA A 343 -0.11 -0.05 2.32
C ALA A 343 -0.87 -0.16 0.99
N GLY A 344 -1.36 0.96 0.45
CA GLY A 344 -2.12 0.96 -0.80
C GLY A 344 -1.34 0.41 -2.00
N GLY A 345 -0.01 0.59 -2.01
CA GLY A 345 0.86 0.05 -3.06
C GLY A 345 0.91 -1.48 -3.05
N ILE A 346 1.16 -2.09 -1.88
CA ILE A 346 1.20 -3.56 -1.77
C ILE A 346 -0.20 -4.17 -1.99
N GLU A 347 -1.25 -3.54 -1.48
CA GLU A 347 -2.62 -4.03 -1.59
C GLU A 347 -3.15 -3.98 -3.02
N ALA A 348 -2.82 -2.94 -3.79
CA ALA A 348 -3.13 -2.88 -5.22
C ALA A 348 -2.36 -3.95 -6.02
N ALA A 349 -1.11 -4.24 -5.64
CA ALA A 349 -0.35 -5.35 -6.22
C ALA A 349 -1.01 -6.70 -5.92
N PHE A 350 -1.43 -6.93 -4.69
CA PHE A 350 -2.15 -8.15 -4.30
C PHE A 350 -3.47 -8.30 -5.05
N LEU A 351 -4.21 -7.19 -5.24
CA LEU A 351 -5.44 -7.20 -6.04
C LEU A 351 -5.18 -7.60 -7.50
N ALA A 352 -4.14 -7.03 -8.13
CA ALA A 352 -3.78 -7.36 -9.51
C ALA A 352 -3.42 -8.86 -9.66
N MET A 353 -2.64 -9.40 -8.71
CA MET A 353 -2.25 -10.81 -8.69
C MET A 353 -3.44 -11.72 -8.38
N ALA A 354 -4.34 -11.32 -7.48
CA ALA A 354 -5.55 -12.07 -7.17
C ALA A 354 -6.47 -12.23 -8.41
N ILE A 355 -6.61 -11.17 -9.20
CA ILE A 355 -7.38 -11.19 -10.46
C ILE A 355 -6.68 -12.06 -11.51
N ASP A 356 -5.38 -11.93 -11.67
CA ASP A 356 -4.59 -12.71 -12.67
C ASP A 356 -4.65 -14.21 -12.39
N GLU A 357 -4.47 -14.60 -11.12
CA GLU A 357 -4.41 -16.02 -10.73
C GLU A 357 -5.76 -16.63 -10.32
N GLY A 358 -6.81 -15.83 -10.17
CA GLY A 358 -8.13 -16.30 -9.72
C GLY A 358 -8.07 -16.85 -8.29
N VAL A 359 -7.41 -16.13 -7.37
CA VAL A 359 -7.29 -16.53 -5.97
C VAL A 359 -7.37 -15.33 -5.03
N MET A 360 -8.20 -15.42 -4.01
CA MET A 360 -8.33 -14.40 -2.98
C MET A 360 -7.44 -14.76 -1.78
N PRO A 361 -6.52 -13.88 -1.34
CA PRO A 361 -5.74 -14.10 -0.13
C PRO A 361 -6.62 -14.12 1.13
N PRO A 362 -6.19 -14.80 2.21
CA PRO A 362 -6.95 -14.86 3.45
C PRO A 362 -6.86 -13.58 4.27
N THR A 363 -7.85 -13.37 5.13
CA THR A 363 -7.69 -12.61 6.38
C THR A 363 -7.26 -13.60 7.46
N ILE A 364 -6.02 -13.54 7.90
CA ILE A 364 -5.55 -14.40 8.99
C ILE A 364 -6.04 -13.90 10.35
N ASN A 365 -6.01 -14.77 11.37
CA ASN A 365 -6.48 -14.49 12.73
C ASN A 365 -7.99 -14.22 12.84
N GLN A 366 -8.79 -14.74 11.90
CA GLN A 366 -10.25 -14.69 11.92
C GLN A 366 -10.85 -15.79 12.83
N ASP A 367 -10.41 -15.84 14.08
CA ASP A 367 -10.81 -16.90 15.03
C ASP A 367 -12.03 -16.48 15.89
N ASN A 368 -12.30 -15.18 16.02
CA ASN A 368 -13.38 -14.62 16.82
C ASN A 368 -14.14 -13.53 16.04
N PRO A 369 -15.06 -13.90 15.13
CA PRO A 369 -15.77 -12.94 14.28
C PRO A 369 -16.57 -11.91 15.08
N ASP A 370 -16.49 -10.63 14.68
CA ASP A 370 -17.31 -9.56 15.25
C ASP A 370 -18.71 -9.57 14.60
N PRO A 371 -19.81 -9.68 15.39
CA PRO A 371 -21.17 -9.57 14.85
C PRO A 371 -21.46 -8.25 14.10
N ALA A 372 -20.73 -7.18 14.42
CA ALA A 372 -20.82 -5.90 13.68
C ALA A 372 -20.08 -5.91 12.33
N CYS A 373 -19.23 -6.91 12.11
CA CYS A 373 -18.48 -7.17 10.89
C CYS A 373 -18.93 -8.52 10.33
N ASP A 374 -20.12 -8.57 9.72
CA ASP A 374 -20.84 -9.78 9.36
C ASP A 374 -20.73 -10.19 7.88
N LEU A 375 -19.75 -9.65 7.13
CA LEU A 375 -19.47 -10.03 5.75
C LEU A 375 -18.58 -11.27 5.67
N TYR A 376 -18.33 -11.75 4.46
CA TYR A 376 -17.44 -12.89 4.23
C TYR A 376 -15.97 -12.44 4.10
N TYR A 377 -15.20 -12.56 5.18
CA TYR A 377 -13.82 -12.04 5.28
C TYR A 377 -12.72 -13.03 4.87
N ILE A 378 -13.01 -14.06 4.11
CA ILE A 378 -12.05 -15.09 3.63
C ILE A 378 -11.18 -15.61 4.79
N PRO A 379 -11.75 -16.34 5.77
CA PRO A 379 -11.08 -16.62 7.03
C PRO A 379 -9.92 -17.60 6.88
N ASN A 380 -8.74 -17.19 7.30
CA ASN A 380 -7.54 -17.99 7.56
C ASN A 380 -6.94 -18.79 6.38
N LYS A 381 -7.66 -18.96 5.25
CA LYS A 381 -7.18 -19.72 4.08
C LYS A 381 -7.51 -19.00 2.79
N ALA A 382 -6.56 -19.01 1.86
CA ALA A 382 -6.79 -18.51 0.50
C ALA A 382 -7.88 -19.33 -0.22
N GLU A 383 -8.70 -18.65 -1.03
CA GLU A 383 -9.82 -19.27 -1.75
C GLU A 383 -9.71 -19.01 -3.25
N LYS A 384 -9.83 -20.05 -4.06
CA LYS A 384 -9.91 -19.92 -5.51
C LYS A 384 -11.27 -19.33 -5.91
N ARG A 385 -11.24 -18.25 -6.67
CA ARG A 385 -12.43 -17.59 -7.23
C ARG A 385 -12.06 -16.86 -8.50
N ASP A 386 -12.85 -17.01 -9.54
CA ASP A 386 -12.74 -16.17 -10.73
C ASP A 386 -13.21 -14.75 -10.39
N ILE A 387 -12.30 -13.79 -10.46
CA ILE A 387 -12.54 -12.40 -10.06
C ILE A 387 -12.63 -11.56 -11.33
N GLU A 388 -13.84 -11.16 -11.69
CA GLU A 388 -14.05 -10.26 -12.83
C GLU A 388 -13.67 -8.82 -12.50
N VAL A 389 -14.13 -8.33 -11.35
CA VAL A 389 -13.83 -7.01 -10.83
C VAL A 389 -13.46 -7.11 -9.35
N GLY A 390 -12.40 -6.44 -8.97
CA GLY A 390 -11.99 -6.30 -7.58
C GLY A 390 -11.69 -4.86 -7.21
N LEU A 391 -11.82 -4.55 -5.91
CA LEU A 391 -11.52 -3.24 -5.35
C LEU A 391 -10.37 -3.31 -4.35
N SER A 392 -9.60 -2.22 -4.25
CA SER A 392 -8.65 -1.98 -3.16
C SER A 392 -9.03 -0.70 -2.45
N ASN A 393 -9.29 -0.79 -1.15
CA ASN A 393 -9.74 0.31 -0.31
C ASN A 393 -8.61 0.82 0.58
N SER A 394 -8.44 2.13 0.65
CA SER A 394 -7.56 2.77 1.63
C SER A 394 -8.27 3.94 2.30
N LEU A 395 -8.26 3.95 3.64
CA LEU A 395 -8.88 4.96 4.47
C LEU A 395 -7.81 5.56 5.38
N GLY A 396 -7.54 6.87 5.26
CA GLY A 396 -6.42 7.52 5.93
C GLY A 396 -6.84 8.53 6.99
N PHE A 397 -5.99 8.75 7.98
CA PHE A 397 -6.12 9.88 8.90
C PHE A 397 -6.26 11.18 8.12
N GLY A 398 -7.05 12.12 8.64
CA GLY A 398 -7.49 13.29 7.90
C GLY A 398 -8.78 13.08 7.11
N GLY A 399 -9.36 11.87 7.17
CA GLY A 399 -10.59 11.50 6.45
C GLY A 399 -10.36 11.25 4.95
N HIS A 400 -9.16 10.86 4.56
CA HIS A 400 -8.84 10.52 3.16
C HIS A 400 -9.37 9.12 2.82
N ASN A 401 -10.24 9.02 1.83
CA ASN A 401 -10.74 7.76 1.30
C ASN A 401 -10.30 7.63 -0.15
N ALA A 402 -9.65 6.53 -0.50
CA ALA A 402 -9.18 6.24 -1.86
C ALA A 402 -9.48 4.79 -2.23
N ILE A 403 -10.11 4.60 -3.38
CA ILE A 403 -10.55 3.29 -3.88
C ILE A 403 -10.04 3.11 -5.30
N LEU A 404 -9.41 1.98 -5.57
CA LEU A 404 -9.08 1.54 -6.92
C LEU A 404 -9.99 0.40 -7.33
N ALA A 405 -10.45 0.41 -8.59
CA ALA A 405 -11.19 -0.69 -9.19
C ALA A 405 -10.37 -1.29 -10.33
N PHE A 406 -10.11 -2.59 -10.24
CA PHE A 406 -9.41 -3.36 -11.25
C PHE A 406 -10.35 -4.38 -11.89
N ARG A 407 -10.15 -4.62 -13.18
CA ARG A 407 -10.93 -5.61 -13.95
C ARG A 407 -10.00 -6.63 -14.59
N LYS A 408 -10.47 -7.87 -14.70
CA LYS A 408 -9.78 -8.93 -15.42
C LYS A 408 -9.61 -8.55 -16.88
N TYR A 409 -8.38 -8.60 -17.35
CA TYR A 409 -8.09 -8.38 -18.77
C TYR A 409 -8.41 -9.64 -19.60
N LYS A 410 -9.16 -9.49 -20.68
CA LYS A 410 -9.64 -10.60 -21.51
C LYS A 410 -9.05 -10.61 -22.94
N GLY A 411 -8.00 -9.82 -23.19
CA GLY A 411 -7.37 -9.73 -24.50
C GLY A 411 -7.87 -8.59 -25.38
#